data_f61e326f3ddfaf50165d891fc33cdced
#
_entry.id   f61e326f3ddfaf50165d891fc33cdced
#
_cell.length_a   1.000
_cell.length_b   1.000
_cell.length_c   1.000
_cell.angle_alpha   90.00
_cell.angle_beta   90.00
_cell.angle_gamma   90.00
#
_symmetry.space_group_name_H-M   'P 1'
#
loop_
_entity.id
_entity.type
_entity.pdbx_description
1 polymer ?
#
loop_
_entity_poly.entity_id
_entity_poly.type
_entity_poly.pdbx_seq_one_letter_code
_entity_poly.pdbx_strand_id
1 'polypeptide(L)'
;MNFLIALITGLAAGLHNSTWGMYKDSPHEGFTWPKYFRSAIAGLIYGPLVWYFFDLDLSKAANILVLFGATYLCERLTMEVYKTFIRREDQSKYFIPMQLSVFGKPVKSYGARLVVGFFYVLIVVLVGIAVYNLNKAYHAGSLNWNPYLILLICSVGGWISAFGGAWKDAPVEGFETFKFFRSPGVAYFFAFIAALFTNNIMLITMCSIGFTVATIETYKTFFFPSRPRGKFAGKPILFPEWETKRQKFLPLYIAIWIFVIVMAILGIVNGAEGLINF
;
A
#
# COMPACT_ATOMS: atom_id res chain seq x y z
N MET A 1 -21.84 -15.99 2.22
CA MET A 1 -20.72 -16.01 3.20
C MET A 1 -19.50 -15.27 2.63
N ASN A 2 -19.04 -15.55 1.42
CA ASN A 2 -17.85 -14.92 0.83
C ASN A 2 -17.91 -13.40 0.73
N PHE A 3 -19.07 -12.80 0.39
CA PHE A 3 -19.23 -11.34 0.37
C PHE A 3 -18.97 -10.69 1.74
N LEU A 4 -19.45 -11.30 2.82
CA LEU A 4 -19.21 -10.80 4.18
C LEU A 4 -17.72 -10.90 4.56
N ILE A 5 -17.06 -12.00 4.19
CA ILE A 5 -15.61 -12.17 4.41
C ILE A 5 -14.85 -11.11 3.62
N ALA A 6 -15.25 -10.83 2.38
CA ALA A 6 -14.64 -9.78 1.55
C ALA A 6 -14.79 -8.38 2.16
N LEU A 7 -15.97 -8.06 2.71
CA LEU A 7 -16.21 -6.80 3.43
C LEU A 7 -15.33 -6.67 4.67
N ILE A 8 -15.26 -7.73 5.51
CA ILE A 8 -14.47 -7.73 6.76
C ILE A 8 -12.97 -7.61 6.44
N THR A 9 -12.49 -8.37 5.45
CA THR A 9 -11.08 -8.33 5.03
C THR A 9 -10.72 -6.95 4.46
N GLY A 10 -11.59 -6.38 3.64
CA GLY A 10 -11.42 -5.04 3.09
C GLY A 10 -11.44 -3.97 4.19
N LEU A 11 -12.37 -4.08 5.15
CA LEU A 11 -12.43 -3.19 6.31
C LEU A 11 -11.13 -3.28 7.14
N ALA A 12 -10.61 -4.49 7.36
CA ALA A 12 -9.35 -4.69 8.08
C ALA A 12 -8.17 -4.01 7.37
N ALA A 13 -8.06 -4.14 6.04
CA ALA A 13 -7.04 -3.47 5.25
C ALA A 13 -7.16 -1.93 5.33
N GLY A 14 -8.38 -1.40 5.23
CA GLY A 14 -8.65 0.02 5.36
C GLY A 14 -8.38 0.57 6.76
N LEU A 15 -8.78 -0.16 7.82
CA LEU A 15 -8.52 0.23 9.22
C LEU A 15 -7.04 0.18 9.57
N HIS A 16 -6.29 -0.81 9.06
CA HIS A 16 -4.84 -0.85 9.22
C HIS A 16 -4.21 0.43 8.66
N ASN A 17 -4.61 0.82 7.44
CA ASN A 17 -4.12 2.03 6.78
C ASN A 17 -4.53 3.31 7.52
N SER A 18 -5.79 3.42 7.94
CA SER A 18 -6.29 4.55 8.76
C SER A 18 -5.49 4.70 10.05
N THR A 19 -5.19 3.58 10.70
CA THR A 19 -4.61 3.59 12.06
C THR A 19 -3.16 4.07 12.02
N TRP A 20 -2.29 3.53 11.15
CA TRP A 20 -0.92 4.06 11.09
C TRP A 20 -0.87 5.50 10.59
N GLY A 21 -1.77 5.85 9.64
CA GLY A 21 -1.88 7.23 9.16
C GLY A 21 -2.27 8.18 10.28
N MET A 22 -3.30 7.86 11.04
CA MET A 22 -3.74 8.63 12.20
C MET A 22 -2.66 8.69 13.27
N TYR A 23 -2.06 7.57 13.61
CA TYR A 23 -1.02 7.48 14.64
C TYR A 23 0.16 8.41 14.35
N LYS A 24 0.57 8.49 13.08
CA LYS A 24 1.64 9.37 12.63
C LYS A 24 1.22 10.84 12.54
N ASP A 25 0.01 11.10 12.06
CA ASP A 25 -0.41 12.44 11.65
C ASP A 25 -1.11 13.23 12.78
N SER A 26 -1.81 12.57 13.73
CA SER A 26 -2.65 13.22 14.71
C SER A 26 -1.91 14.17 15.67
N PRO A 27 -0.64 13.97 16.08
CA PRO A 27 0.08 14.95 16.89
C PRO A 27 0.34 16.28 16.15
N HIS A 28 0.33 16.26 14.82
CA HIS A 28 0.62 17.44 13.99
C HIS A 28 -0.62 18.08 13.36
N GLU A 29 -1.65 17.27 13.03
CA GLU A 29 -2.85 17.73 12.30
C GLU A 29 -4.15 17.61 13.11
N GLY A 30 -4.09 17.07 14.33
CA GLY A 30 -5.27 16.68 15.09
C GLY A 30 -5.95 15.42 14.50
N PHE A 31 -7.06 15.04 15.12
CA PHE A 31 -7.85 13.87 14.74
C PHE A 31 -9.27 14.26 14.37
N THR A 32 -9.79 13.65 13.29
CA THR A 32 -11.20 13.72 12.94
C THR A 32 -11.69 12.35 12.43
N TRP A 33 -12.88 11.94 12.86
CA TRP A 33 -13.48 10.68 12.45
C TRP A 33 -13.66 10.53 10.92
N PRO A 34 -14.11 11.53 10.18
CA PRO A 34 -14.22 11.44 8.73
C PRO A 34 -12.88 11.17 8.04
N LYS A 35 -11.79 11.75 8.56
CA LYS A 35 -10.44 11.55 8.03
C LYS A 35 -9.95 10.12 8.32
N TYR A 36 -10.27 9.58 9.51
CA TYR A 36 -9.94 8.23 9.91
C TYR A 36 -10.71 7.19 9.10
N PHE A 37 -12.03 7.31 8.98
CA PHE A 37 -12.85 6.32 8.29
C PHE A 37 -12.72 6.34 6.77
N ARG A 38 -12.10 7.35 6.17
CA ARG A 38 -11.95 7.42 4.71
C ARG A 38 -11.29 6.18 4.11
N SER A 39 -10.18 5.73 4.69
CA SER A 39 -9.50 4.50 4.23
C SER A 39 -10.27 3.24 4.59
N ALA A 40 -10.97 3.21 5.71
CA ALA A 40 -11.87 2.12 6.09
C ALA A 40 -13.00 1.94 5.08
N ILE A 41 -13.64 3.05 4.66
CA ILE A 41 -14.69 3.04 3.63
C ILE A 41 -14.13 2.58 2.28
N ALA A 42 -12.96 3.07 1.89
CA ALA A 42 -12.31 2.62 0.66
C ALA A 42 -12.02 1.10 0.71
N GLY A 43 -11.55 0.59 1.84
CA GLY A 43 -11.34 -0.84 2.04
C GLY A 43 -12.64 -1.66 1.93
N LEU A 44 -13.74 -1.18 2.52
CA LEU A 44 -15.07 -1.79 2.39
C LEU A 44 -15.56 -1.87 0.94
N ILE A 45 -15.17 -0.92 0.10
CA ILE A 45 -15.51 -0.91 -1.33
C ILE A 45 -14.58 -1.84 -2.11
N TYR A 46 -13.27 -1.72 -1.91
CA TYR A 46 -12.29 -2.48 -2.69
C TYR A 46 -12.22 -3.96 -2.32
N GLY A 47 -12.50 -4.35 -1.08
CA GLY A 47 -12.53 -5.76 -0.70
C GLY A 47 -13.50 -6.60 -1.56
N PRO A 48 -14.80 -6.26 -1.61
CA PRO A 48 -15.76 -6.93 -2.49
C PRO A 48 -15.44 -6.81 -3.97
N LEU A 49 -14.91 -5.67 -4.43
CA LEU A 49 -14.54 -5.50 -5.84
C LEU A 49 -13.39 -6.44 -6.23
N VAL A 50 -12.31 -6.51 -5.45
CA VAL A 50 -11.19 -7.42 -5.70
C VAL A 50 -11.66 -8.86 -5.65
N TRP A 51 -12.44 -9.22 -4.62
CA TRP A 51 -13.02 -10.56 -4.52
C TRP A 51 -13.81 -10.94 -5.78
N TYR A 52 -14.71 -10.06 -6.24
CA TYR A 52 -15.57 -10.31 -7.39
C TYR A 52 -14.77 -10.40 -8.71
N PHE A 53 -13.82 -9.49 -8.94
CA PHE A 53 -13.04 -9.48 -10.19
C PHE A 53 -12.06 -10.64 -10.34
N PHE A 54 -11.58 -11.18 -9.23
CA PHE A 54 -10.63 -12.31 -9.25
C PHE A 54 -11.27 -13.65 -8.88
N ASP A 55 -12.58 -13.67 -8.65
CA ASP A 55 -13.35 -14.86 -8.30
C ASP A 55 -12.69 -15.68 -7.19
N LEU A 56 -12.34 -15.01 -6.08
CA LEU A 56 -11.59 -15.63 -4.98
C LEU A 56 -12.49 -16.52 -4.13
N ASP A 57 -12.14 -17.79 -3.96
CA ASP A 57 -12.77 -18.67 -2.99
C ASP A 57 -12.30 -18.32 -1.56
N LEU A 58 -13.10 -17.54 -0.86
CA LEU A 58 -12.77 -17.07 0.50
C LEU A 58 -13.02 -18.10 1.60
N SER A 59 -13.32 -19.35 1.27
CA SER A 59 -13.21 -20.47 2.20
C SER A 59 -11.73 -20.83 2.49
N LYS A 60 -10.81 -20.44 1.58
CA LYS A 60 -9.37 -20.69 1.70
C LYS A 60 -8.66 -19.49 2.35
N ALA A 61 -7.93 -19.74 3.43
CA ALA A 61 -7.18 -18.70 4.16
C ALA A 61 -6.16 -17.97 3.26
N ALA A 62 -5.52 -18.68 2.33
CA ALA A 62 -4.61 -18.12 1.33
C ALA A 62 -5.28 -17.00 0.51
N ASN A 63 -6.51 -17.21 0.06
CA ASN A 63 -7.24 -16.22 -0.72
C ASN A 63 -7.69 -15.01 0.12
N ILE A 64 -7.95 -15.19 1.43
CA ILE A 64 -8.23 -14.08 2.35
C ILE A 64 -6.97 -13.21 2.53
N LEU A 65 -5.79 -13.84 2.68
CA LEU A 65 -4.52 -13.13 2.76
C LEU A 65 -4.24 -12.32 1.48
N VAL A 66 -4.42 -12.96 0.31
CA VAL A 66 -4.25 -12.32 -1.00
C VAL A 66 -5.23 -11.17 -1.19
N LEU A 67 -6.50 -11.36 -0.80
CA LEU A 67 -7.52 -10.32 -0.82
C LEU A 67 -7.11 -9.11 0.03
N PHE A 68 -6.58 -9.33 1.24
CA PHE A 68 -6.10 -8.25 2.09
C PHE A 68 -5.01 -7.42 1.40
N GLY A 69 -3.96 -8.08 0.87
CA GLY A 69 -2.85 -7.40 0.21
C GLY A 69 -3.27 -6.62 -1.04
N ALA A 70 -4.12 -7.23 -1.88
CA ALA A 70 -4.63 -6.59 -3.09
C ALA A 70 -5.54 -5.40 -2.78
N THR A 71 -6.45 -5.54 -1.82
CA THR A 71 -7.31 -4.44 -1.34
C THR A 71 -6.49 -3.29 -0.76
N TYR A 72 -5.45 -3.62 -0.02
CA TYR A 72 -4.54 -2.63 0.56
C TYR A 72 -3.87 -1.77 -0.53
N LEU A 73 -3.42 -2.38 -1.63
CA LEU A 73 -2.89 -1.62 -2.77
C LEU A 73 -3.94 -0.69 -3.37
N CYS A 74 -5.16 -1.18 -3.65
CA CYS A 74 -6.21 -0.37 -4.26
C CYS A 74 -6.52 0.88 -3.42
N GLU A 75 -6.65 0.71 -2.11
CA GLU A 75 -6.86 1.82 -1.19
C GLU A 75 -5.68 2.79 -1.22
N ARG A 76 -4.44 2.29 -1.11
CA ARG A 76 -3.24 3.13 -1.11
C ARG A 76 -3.08 3.94 -2.38
N LEU A 77 -3.25 3.29 -3.51
CA LEU A 77 -3.15 3.96 -4.82
C LEU A 77 -4.18 5.10 -4.94
N THR A 78 -5.43 4.83 -4.56
CA THR A 78 -6.49 5.84 -4.55
C THR A 78 -6.15 7.02 -3.63
N MET A 79 -5.67 6.74 -2.42
CA MET A 79 -5.29 7.81 -1.48
C MET A 79 -4.06 8.60 -1.95
N GLU A 80 -3.09 7.97 -2.60
CA GLU A 80 -1.93 8.70 -3.16
C GLU A 80 -2.34 9.58 -4.34
N VAL A 81 -3.19 9.10 -5.26
CA VAL A 81 -3.74 9.91 -6.35
C VAL A 81 -4.50 11.11 -5.78
N TYR A 82 -5.39 10.88 -4.80
CA TYR A 82 -6.17 11.94 -4.16
C TYR A 82 -5.27 12.98 -3.50
N LYS A 83 -4.32 12.57 -2.67
CA LYS A 83 -3.43 13.47 -1.93
C LYS A 83 -2.51 14.26 -2.85
N THR A 84 -1.96 13.61 -3.88
CA THR A 84 -0.93 14.19 -4.73
C THR A 84 -1.52 15.14 -5.77
N PHE A 85 -2.65 14.79 -6.37
CA PHE A 85 -3.15 15.52 -7.53
C PHE A 85 -4.44 16.30 -7.28
N ILE A 86 -5.36 15.76 -6.46
CA ILE A 86 -6.72 16.31 -6.31
C ILE A 86 -6.84 17.21 -5.09
N ARG A 87 -6.33 16.78 -3.94
CA ARG A 87 -6.52 17.49 -2.68
C ARG A 87 -5.88 18.90 -2.73
N ARG A 88 -6.63 19.89 -2.22
CA ARG A 88 -6.13 21.25 -2.02
C ARG A 88 -5.90 21.46 -0.53
N GLU A 89 -4.67 21.67 -0.15
CA GLU A 89 -4.27 21.85 1.25
C GLU A 89 -3.02 22.71 1.33
N ASP A 90 -2.90 23.50 2.41
CA ASP A 90 -1.70 24.27 2.67
C ASP A 90 -0.50 23.33 2.88
N GLN A 91 0.54 23.52 2.06
CA GLN A 91 1.74 22.70 2.08
C GLN A 91 2.80 23.19 3.05
N SER A 92 2.66 24.38 3.63
CA SER A 92 3.64 24.96 4.57
C SER A 92 3.75 24.17 5.88
N LYS A 93 2.69 23.49 6.25
CA LYS A 93 2.65 22.59 7.43
C LYS A 93 3.49 21.32 7.28
N TYR A 94 3.91 20.99 6.05
CA TYR A 94 4.70 19.79 5.77
C TYR A 94 6.18 20.15 5.59
N PHE A 95 7.06 19.26 6.00
CA PHE A 95 8.48 19.32 5.67
C PHE A 95 8.69 18.86 4.22
N ILE A 96 8.12 17.71 3.86
CA ILE A 96 8.07 17.23 2.48
C ILE A 96 6.68 17.50 1.92
N PRO A 97 6.54 18.23 0.80
CA PRO A 97 5.23 18.51 0.21
C PRO A 97 4.43 17.24 -0.06
N MET A 98 3.14 17.24 0.28
CA MET A 98 2.23 16.11 0.06
C MET A 98 1.54 16.15 -1.30
N GLN A 99 1.53 17.31 -1.95
CA GLN A 99 1.07 17.48 -3.34
C GLN A 99 2.20 17.24 -4.33
N LEU A 100 1.84 17.12 -5.62
CA LEU A 100 2.81 17.08 -6.71
C LEU A 100 3.81 18.21 -6.54
N SER A 101 5.10 17.88 -6.54
CA SER A 101 6.19 18.82 -6.39
C SER A 101 7.25 18.59 -7.47
N VAL A 102 7.92 19.66 -7.84
CA VAL A 102 9.06 19.64 -8.75
C VAL A 102 10.24 20.31 -8.04
N PHE A 103 11.35 19.60 -7.91
CA PHE A 103 12.52 20.02 -7.14
C PHE A 103 12.17 20.50 -5.72
N GLY A 104 11.30 19.73 -5.02
CA GLY A 104 10.89 20.02 -3.65
C GLY A 104 9.84 21.14 -3.50
N LYS A 105 9.46 21.84 -4.59
CA LYS A 105 8.48 22.93 -4.57
C LYS A 105 7.11 22.45 -5.02
N PRO A 106 6.02 22.68 -4.25
CA PRO A 106 4.66 22.29 -4.65
C PRO A 106 4.22 22.98 -5.94
N VAL A 107 3.61 22.22 -6.84
CA VAL A 107 3.00 22.77 -8.07
C VAL A 107 1.72 23.51 -7.69
N LYS A 108 1.72 24.85 -7.85
CA LYS A 108 0.59 25.72 -7.47
C LYS A 108 -0.63 25.53 -8.39
N SER A 109 -0.39 25.35 -9.70
CA SER A 109 -1.48 25.20 -10.67
C SER A 109 -2.25 23.90 -10.46
N TYR A 110 -3.54 24.03 -10.13
CA TYR A 110 -4.43 22.89 -9.95
C TYR A 110 -4.66 22.12 -11.25
N GLY A 111 -4.84 22.84 -12.37
CA GLY A 111 -4.98 22.22 -13.69
C GLY A 111 -3.77 21.39 -14.08
N ALA A 112 -2.55 21.93 -13.88
CA ALA A 112 -1.33 21.17 -14.14
C ALA A 112 -1.24 19.88 -13.28
N ARG A 113 -1.64 19.94 -12.01
CA ARG A 113 -1.70 18.75 -11.14
C ARG A 113 -2.67 17.70 -11.66
N LEU A 114 -3.86 18.11 -12.12
CA LEU A 114 -4.85 17.19 -12.67
C LEU A 114 -4.36 16.53 -13.97
N VAL A 115 -3.71 17.28 -14.86
CA VAL A 115 -3.15 16.74 -16.10
C VAL A 115 -2.06 15.71 -15.79
N VAL A 116 -1.13 16.02 -14.89
CA VAL A 116 -0.09 15.05 -14.49
C VAL A 116 -0.72 13.84 -13.78
N GLY A 117 -1.74 14.07 -12.95
CA GLY A 117 -2.50 13.00 -12.29
C GLY A 117 -3.19 12.06 -13.29
N PHE A 118 -3.76 12.61 -14.36
CA PHE A 118 -4.35 11.81 -15.44
C PHE A 118 -3.32 10.89 -16.10
N PHE A 119 -2.16 11.45 -16.49
CA PHE A 119 -1.09 10.63 -17.09
C PHE A 119 -0.52 9.61 -16.09
N TYR A 120 -0.42 9.96 -14.80
CA TYR A 120 -0.01 9.01 -13.78
C TYR A 120 -0.98 7.82 -13.69
N VAL A 121 -2.29 8.08 -13.62
CA VAL A 121 -3.31 7.02 -13.59
C VAL A 121 -3.28 6.19 -14.87
N LEU A 122 -3.12 6.84 -16.03
CA LEU A 122 -2.99 6.14 -17.31
C LEU A 122 -1.80 5.18 -17.31
N ILE A 123 -0.63 5.60 -16.83
CA ILE A 123 0.56 4.75 -16.73
C ILE A 123 0.28 3.57 -15.80
N VAL A 124 -0.35 3.79 -14.64
CA VAL A 124 -0.71 2.71 -13.70
C VAL A 124 -1.65 1.70 -14.36
N VAL A 125 -2.65 2.16 -15.11
CA VAL A 125 -3.57 1.28 -15.86
C VAL A 125 -2.81 0.49 -16.93
N LEU A 126 -1.92 1.13 -17.69
CA LEU A 126 -1.11 0.44 -18.70
C LEU A 126 -0.18 -0.63 -18.09
N VAL A 127 0.43 -0.34 -16.93
CA VAL A 127 1.20 -1.34 -16.16
C VAL A 127 0.29 -2.49 -15.73
N GLY A 128 -0.91 -2.21 -15.23
CA GLY A 128 -1.90 -3.23 -14.88
C GLY A 128 -2.28 -4.12 -16.06
N ILE A 129 -2.53 -3.52 -17.24
CA ILE A 129 -2.81 -4.26 -18.48
C ILE A 129 -1.62 -5.12 -18.89
N ALA A 130 -0.39 -4.61 -18.79
CA ALA A 130 0.82 -5.37 -19.11
C ALA A 130 0.97 -6.60 -18.20
N VAL A 131 0.77 -6.43 -16.89
CA VAL A 131 0.82 -7.53 -15.90
C VAL A 131 -0.32 -8.53 -16.14
N TYR A 132 -1.52 -8.07 -16.48
CA TYR A 132 -2.65 -8.94 -16.84
C TYR A 132 -2.33 -9.78 -18.08
N ASN A 133 -1.78 -9.19 -19.13
CA ASN A 133 -1.38 -9.92 -20.34
C ASN A 133 -0.24 -10.91 -20.05
N LEU A 134 0.71 -10.54 -19.19
CA LEU A 134 1.75 -11.44 -18.71
C LEU A 134 1.16 -12.67 -18.01
N ASN A 135 0.19 -12.45 -17.09
CA ASN A 135 -0.53 -13.52 -16.41
C ASN A 135 -1.21 -14.45 -17.40
N LYS A 136 -1.92 -13.89 -18.40
CA LYS A 136 -2.60 -14.66 -19.43
C LYS A 136 -1.62 -15.47 -20.29
N ALA A 137 -0.51 -14.87 -20.72
CA ALA A 137 0.51 -15.53 -21.54
C ALA A 137 1.21 -16.66 -20.78
N TYR A 138 1.49 -16.46 -19.49
CA TYR A 138 2.08 -17.48 -18.64
C TYR A 138 1.16 -18.70 -18.48
N HIS A 139 -0.11 -18.50 -18.14
CA HIS A 139 -1.07 -19.60 -17.98
C HIS A 139 -1.48 -20.28 -19.30
N ALA A 140 -1.33 -19.59 -20.43
CA ALA A 140 -1.51 -20.20 -21.75
C ALA A 140 -0.29 -21.03 -22.20
N GLY A 141 0.78 -21.09 -21.42
CA GLY A 141 2.02 -21.79 -21.80
C GLY A 141 2.80 -21.11 -22.92
N SER A 142 2.38 -19.92 -23.38
CA SER A 142 3.09 -19.16 -24.42
C SER A 142 4.35 -18.46 -23.88
N LEU A 143 4.52 -18.42 -22.56
CA LEU A 143 5.65 -17.82 -21.87
C LEU A 143 6.23 -18.81 -20.85
N ASN A 144 7.40 -19.33 -21.16
CA ASN A 144 8.10 -20.28 -20.29
C ASN A 144 9.24 -19.58 -19.54
N TRP A 145 8.88 -18.63 -18.67
CA TRP A 145 9.84 -17.90 -17.87
C TRP A 145 10.02 -18.53 -16.49
N ASN A 146 11.26 -18.41 -15.98
CA ASN A 146 11.53 -18.80 -14.62
C ASN A 146 10.66 -17.98 -13.64
N PRO A 147 9.95 -18.63 -12.69
CA PRO A 147 9.09 -17.95 -11.73
C PRO A 147 9.79 -16.78 -10.99
N TYR A 148 11.06 -16.92 -10.66
CA TYR A 148 11.82 -15.85 -9.97
C TYR A 148 12.02 -14.60 -10.83
N LEU A 149 12.10 -14.72 -12.17
CA LEU A 149 12.11 -13.57 -13.08
C LEU A 149 10.74 -12.89 -13.12
N ILE A 150 9.66 -13.68 -13.05
CA ILE A 150 8.30 -13.15 -12.95
C ILE A 150 8.14 -12.33 -11.67
N LEU A 151 8.72 -12.78 -10.54
CA LEU A 151 8.66 -12.03 -9.28
C LEU A 151 9.38 -10.68 -9.35
N LEU A 152 10.44 -10.54 -10.16
CA LEU A 152 11.06 -9.24 -10.41
C LEU A 152 10.07 -8.27 -11.06
N ILE A 153 9.27 -8.75 -12.02
CA ILE A 153 8.21 -7.94 -12.64
C ILE A 153 7.12 -7.63 -11.64
N CYS A 154 6.71 -8.61 -10.81
CA CYS A 154 5.72 -8.39 -9.76
C CYS A 154 6.17 -7.34 -8.73
N SER A 155 7.47 -7.12 -8.57
CA SER A 155 8.03 -6.10 -7.66
C SER A 155 8.07 -4.68 -8.27
N VAL A 156 7.59 -4.49 -9.50
CA VAL A 156 7.64 -3.20 -10.25
C VAL A 156 7.09 -2.02 -9.44
N GLY A 157 6.08 -2.23 -8.62
CA GLY A 157 5.52 -1.20 -7.76
C GLY A 157 6.48 -0.69 -6.69
N GLY A 158 7.41 -1.54 -6.23
CA GLY A 158 8.51 -1.14 -5.36
C GLY A 158 9.46 -0.16 -6.05
N TRP A 159 9.75 -0.39 -7.33
CA TRP A 159 10.55 0.52 -8.15
C TRP A 159 9.83 1.84 -8.41
N ILE A 160 8.53 1.80 -8.77
CA ILE A 160 7.71 3.01 -8.94
C ILE A 160 7.69 3.82 -7.63
N SER A 161 7.53 3.15 -6.48
CA SER A 161 7.58 3.79 -5.17
C SER A 161 8.95 4.39 -4.84
N ALA A 162 10.05 3.71 -5.22
CA ALA A 162 11.41 4.20 -5.00
C ALA A 162 11.71 5.45 -5.84
N PHE A 163 11.40 5.43 -7.13
CA PHE A 163 11.57 6.58 -8.01
C PHE A 163 10.67 7.76 -7.61
N GLY A 164 9.38 7.51 -7.34
CA GLY A 164 8.44 8.54 -6.89
C GLY A 164 8.83 9.14 -5.54
N GLY A 165 9.31 8.30 -4.61
CA GLY A 165 9.84 8.73 -3.33
C GLY A 165 11.11 9.57 -3.49
N ALA A 166 12.07 9.10 -4.29
CA ALA A 166 13.30 9.85 -4.55
C ALA A 166 13.01 11.20 -5.23
N TRP A 167 12.14 11.20 -6.23
CA TRP A 167 11.71 12.45 -6.89
C TRP A 167 11.14 13.47 -5.92
N LYS A 168 10.34 13.02 -4.97
CA LYS A 168 9.65 13.87 -4.01
C LYS A 168 10.54 14.26 -2.83
N ASP A 169 11.28 13.30 -2.26
CA ASP A 169 11.97 13.45 -0.98
C ASP A 169 13.41 13.94 -1.16
N ALA A 170 14.15 13.47 -2.17
CA ALA A 170 15.56 13.77 -2.33
C ALA A 170 15.90 15.26 -2.52
N PRO A 171 15.08 16.10 -3.18
CA PRO A 171 15.33 17.54 -3.22
C PRO A 171 15.26 18.25 -1.86
N VAL A 172 14.66 17.62 -0.85
CA VAL A 172 14.45 18.18 0.49
C VAL A 172 15.37 17.53 1.52
N GLU A 173 15.50 16.19 1.50
CA GLU A 173 16.26 15.39 2.48
C GLU A 173 17.62 14.92 1.97
N GLY A 174 17.91 15.08 0.68
CA GLY A 174 19.05 14.44 0.02
C GLY A 174 18.70 13.02 -0.48
N PHE A 175 19.55 12.49 -1.35
CA PHE A 175 19.41 11.13 -1.88
C PHE A 175 20.10 10.13 -0.96
N GLU A 176 19.36 9.11 -0.55
CA GLU A 176 19.86 8.02 0.29
C GLU A 176 19.71 6.68 -0.45
N THR A 177 20.82 6.07 -0.82
CA THR A 177 20.86 4.81 -1.60
C THR A 177 20.09 3.69 -0.93
N PHE A 178 20.29 3.47 0.38
CA PHE A 178 19.57 2.43 1.11
C PHE A 178 18.05 2.66 1.12
N LYS A 179 17.62 3.91 1.34
CA LYS A 179 16.20 4.30 1.29
C LYS A 179 15.60 4.03 -0.08
N PHE A 180 16.36 4.28 -1.15
CA PHE A 180 15.94 4.02 -2.53
C PHE A 180 15.73 2.53 -2.80
N PHE A 181 16.72 1.68 -2.52
CA PHE A 181 16.66 0.24 -2.79
C PHE A 181 15.79 -0.55 -1.80
N ARG A 182 15.46 0.00 -0.64
CA ARG A 182 14.60 -0.65 0.35
C ARG A 182 13.23 -1.05 -0.22
N SER A 183 12.56 -0.13 -0.93
CA SER A 183 11.21 -0.41 -1.44
C SER A 183 11.18 -1.51 -2.50
N PRO A 184 12.06 -1.54 -3.52
CA PRO A 184 12.17 -2.68 -4.43
C PRO A 184 12.52 -4.00 -3.75
N GLY A 185 13.45 -4.00 -2.80
CA GLY A 185 13.85 -5.20 -2.07
C GLY A 185 12.71 -5.79 -1.24
N VAL A 186 11.98 -4.95 -0.50
CA VAL A 186 10.80 -5.38 0.27
C VAL A 186 9.67 -5.82 -0.66
N ALA A 187 9.49 -5.16 -1.82
CA ALA A 187 8.47 -5.57 -2.79
C ALA A 187 8.80 -6.93 -3.43
N TYR A 188 10.06 -7.19 -3.75
CA TYR A 188 10.48 -8.50 -4.23
C TYR A 188 10.26 -9.60 -3.17
N PHE A 189 10.61 -9.33 -1.92
CA PHE A 189 10.34 -10.25 -0.80
C PHE A 189 8.84 -10.56 -0.68
N PHE A 190 7.96 -9.55 -0.73
CA PHE A 190 6.53 -9.80 -0.66
C PHE A 190 5.93 -10.38 -1.95
N ALA A 191 6.55 -10.17 -3.11
CA ALA A 191 6.20 -10.91 -4.32
C ALA A 191 6.48 -12.41 -4.13
N PHE A 192 7.63 -12.77 -3.54
CA PHE A 192 7.95 -14.15 -3.20
C PHE A 192 6.95 -14.73 -2.21
N ILE A 193 6.66 -14.03 -1.11
CA ILE A 193 5.66 -14.48 -0.13
C ILE A 193 4.28 -14.66 -0.78
N ALA A 194 3.81 -13.71 -1.58
CA ALA A 194 2.51 -13.82 -2.24
C ALA A 194 2.46 -15.00 -3.23
N ALA A 195 3.56 -15.29 -3.89
CA ALA A 195 3.69 -16.41 -4.83
C ALA A 195 3.59 -17.80 -4.16
N LEU A 196 3.65 -17.89 -2.84
CA LEU A 196 3.35 -19.13 -2.10
C LEU A 196 1.84 -19.37 -1.94
N PHE A 197 1.02 -18.32 -2.09
CA PHE A 197 -0.42 -18.36 -1.81
C PHE A 197 -1.30 -18.27 -3.06
N THR A 198 -0.74 -17.84 -4.19
CA THR A 198 -1.46 -17.70 -5.46
C THR A 198 -0.51 -17.85 -6.65
N ASN A 199 -1.02 -18.42 -7.74
CA ASN A 199 -0.31 -18.48 -9.02
C ASN A 199 -0.71 -17.32 -9.95
N ASN A 200 -1.66 -16.48 -9.55
CA ASN A 200 -2.10 -15.33 -10.33
C ASN A 200 -1.09 -14.18 -10.23
N ILE A 201 -0.37 -13.92 -11.31
CA ILE A 201 0.71 -12.90 -11.39
C ILE A 201 0.18 -11.50 -11.06
N MET A 202 -1.06 -11.17 -11.44
CA MET A 202 -1.66 -9.88 -11.12
C MET A 202 -1.86 -9.73 -9.60
N LEU A 203 -2.40 -10.77 -8.94
CA LEU A 203 -2.57 -10.77 -7.49
C LEU A 203 -1.23 -10.78 -6.75
N ILE A 204 -0.23 -11.50 -7.24
CA ILE A 204 1.14 -11.44 -6.69
C ILE A 204 1.67 -10.01 -6.75
N THR A 205 1.51 -9.33 -7.90
CA THR A 205 1.94 -7.93 -8.06
C THR A 205 1.21 -7.00 -7.09
N MET A 206 -0.11 -7.14 -6.97
CA MET A 206 -0.91 -6.31 -6.06
C MET A 206 -0.51 -6.52 -4.60
N CYS A 207 -0.36 -7.77 -4.17
CA CYS A 207 0.07 -8.14 -2.81
C CYS A 207 1.48 -7.66 -2.51
N SER A 208 2.41 -7.81 -3.47
CA SER A 208 3.78 -7.31 -3.35
C SER A 208 3.81 -5.84 -2.91
N ILE A 209 3.06 -4.99 -3.58
CA ILE A 209 3.02 -3.56 -3.29
C ILE A 209 2.23 -3.29 -2.00
N GLY A 210 1.07 -3.93 -1.82
CA GLY A 210 0.21 -3.75 -0.66
C GLY A 210 0.93 -4.06 0.65
N PHE A 211 1.56 -5.22 0.75
CA PHE A 211 2.33 -5.63 1.94
C PHE A 211 3.61 -4.81 2.11
N THR A 212 4.26 -4.39 1.02
CA THR A 212 5.42 -3.49 1.09
C THR A 212 5.05 -2.19 1.79
N VAL A 213 3.96 -1.55 1.38
CA VAL A 213 3.52 -0.29 2.01
C VAL A 213 3.10 -0.55 3.46
N ALA A 214 2.31 -1.59 3.73
CA ALA A 214 1.89 -1.95 5.08
C ALA A 214 3.08 -2.11 6.02
N THR A 215 4.11 -2.87 5.62
CA THR A 215 5.30 -3.14 6.44
C THR A 215 6.19 -1.92 6.62
N ILE A 216 6.49 -1.18 5.53
CA ILE A 216 7.36 0.00 5.61
C ILE A 216 6.70 1.09 6.46
N GLU A 217 5.39 1.31 6.36
CA GLU A 217 4.70 2.30 7.17
C GLU A 217 4.56 1.84 8.62
N THR A 218 4.40 0.54 8.89
CA THR A 218 4.50 -0.02 10.25
C THR A 218 5.84 0.31 10.88
N TYR A 219 6.93 -0.02 10.19
CA TYR A 219 8.28 0.27 10.64
C TYR A 219 8.50 1.76 10.92
N LYS A 220 8.14 2.64 9.98
CA LYS A 220 8.32 4.08 10.15
C LYS A 220 7.49 4.68 11.27
N THR A 221 6.29 4.16 11.51
CA THR A 221 5.32 4.75 12.42
C THR A 221 5.52 4.29 13.86
N PHE A 222 5.74 2.99 14.06
CA PHE A 222 5.68 2.39 15.41
C PHE A 222 7.04 2.09 16.02
N PHE A 223 8.10 1.92 15.19
CA PHE A 223 9.44 1.70 15.72
C PHE A 223 10.18 2.99 16.08
N PHE A 224 9.71 4.14 15.57
CA PHE A 224 10.32 5.44 15.84
C PHE A 224 9.26 6.51 16.17
N PRO A 225 8.40 6.29 17.19
CA PRO A 225 7.24 7.15 17.46
C PRO A 225 7.63 8.56 17.94
N SER A 226 8.80 8.72 18.55
CA SER A 226 9.32 10.01 19.02
C SER A 226 10.11 10.80 17.97
N ARG A 227 10.35 10.23 16.80
CA ARG A 227 11.10 10.87 15.71
C ARG A 227 10.25 10.89 14.45
N PRO A 228 9.40 11.89 14.27
CA PRO A 228 8.58 12.01 13.07
C PRO A 228 9.45 11.97 11.83
N ARG A 229 9.12 11.08 10.87
CA ARG A 229 9.84 10.92 9.61
C ARG A 229 8.96 11.33 8.44
N GLY A 230 9.57 11.72 7.34
CA GLY A 230 8.88 12.13 6.12
C GLY A 230 8.19 13.49 6.29
N LYS A 231 6.90 13.59 5.97
CA LYS A 231 6.19 14.87 5.85
C LYS A 231 6.20 15.76 7.12
N PHE A 232 6.42 15.20 8.29
CA PHE A 232 6.47 15.94 9.55
C PHE A 232 7.86 15.98 10.21
N ALA A 233 8.92 15.60 9.50
CA ALA A 233 10.27 15.69 10.03
C ALA A 233 10.57 17.13 10.48
N GLY A 234 10.98 17.31 11.74
CA GLY A 234 11.29 18.63 12.31
C GLY A 234 10.10 19.57 12.48
N LYS A 235 8.85 19.14 12.23
CA LYS A 235 7.67 19.98 12.45
C LYS A 235 7.19 19.89 13.91
N PRO A 236 6.66 20.99 14.48
CA PRO A 236 6.18 21.01 15.86
C PRO A 236 4.97 20.09 16.05
N ILE A 237 4.82 19.59 17.27
CA ILE A 237 3.63 18.91 17.74
C ILE A 237 2.61 19.99 18.12
N LEU A 238 1.49 20.04 17.40
CA LEU A 238 0.43 21.02 17.62
C LEU A 238 -0.70 20.48 18.53
N PHE A 239 -0.80 19.15 18.65
CA PHE A 239 -1.83 18.46 19.43
C PHE A 239 -1.18 17.40 20.34
N PRO A 240 -0.48 17.82 21.41
CA PRO A 240 0.30 16.92 22.26
C PRO A 240 -0.55 15.86 22.96
N GLU A 241 -1.82 16.14 23.25
CA GLU A 241 -2.74 15.16 23.83
C GLU A 241 -2.95 13.92 22.95
N TRP A 242 -2.68 14.04 21.63
CA TRP A 242 -2.79 12.90 20.70
C TRP A 242 -1.61 11.95 20.80
N GLU A 243 -0.50 12.33 21.39
CA GLU A 243 0.60 11.39 21.67
C GLU A 243 0.15 10.26 22.62
N THR A 244 -0.72 10.57 23.56
CA THR A 244 -1.33 9.60 24.49
C THR A 244 -2.60 8.96 23.89
N LYS A 245 -3.53 9.79 23.35
CA LYS A 245 -4.83 9.29 22.84
C LYS A 245 -4.67 8.28 21.72
N ARG A 246 -3.69 8.45 20.82
CA ARG A 246 -3.42 7.53 19.69
C ARG A 246 -3.07 6.12 20.12
N GLN A 247 -2.54 5.93 21.36
CA GLN A 247 -2.19 4.60 21.87
C GLN A 247 -3.42 3.67 22.00
N LYS A 248 -4.63 4.22 22.16
CA LYS A 248 -5.88 3.46 22.24
C LYS A 248 -6.21 2.71 20.93
N PHE A 249 -5.61 3.07 19.81
CA PHE A 249 -5.80 2.42 18.51
C PHE A 249 -4.76 1.31 18.24
N LEU A 250 -3.72 1.22 19.05
CA LEU A 250 -2.67 0.22 18.88
C LEU A 250 -3.17 -1.23 18.99
N PRO A 251 -4.08 -1.59 19.94
CA PRO A 251 -4.63 -2.95 20.00
C PRO A 251 -5.32 -3.37 18.70
N LEU A 252 -6.10 -2.48 18.08
CA LEU A 252 -6.74 -2.75 16.79
C LEU A 252 -5.68 -3.01 15.69
N TYR A 253 -4.63 -2.20 15.65
CA TYR A 253 -3.55 -2.35 14.69
C TYR A 253 -2.83 -3.70 14.83
N ILE A 254 -2.53 -4.09 16.06
CA ILE A 254 -1.91 -5.37 16.38
C ILE A 254 -2.85 -6.52 16.02
N ALA A 255 -4.14 -6.42 16.34
CA ALA A 255 -5.12 -7.46 16.02
C ALA A 255 -5.21 -7.69 14.50
N ILE A 256 -5.12 -6.65 13.68
CA ILE A 256 -5.12 -6.79 12.23
C ILE A 256 -3.84 -7.51 11.75
N TRP A 257 -2.67 -7.19 12.30
CA TRP A 257 -1.44 -7.93 11.96
C TRP A 257 -1.51 -9.40 12.39
N ILE A 258 -2.07 -9.68 13.57
CA ILE A 258 -2.30 -11.06 14.02
C ILE A 258 -3.22 -11.78 13.04
N PHE A 259 -4.31 -11.15 12.60
CA PHE A 259 -5.21 -11.71 11.58
C PHE A 259 -4.44 -12.04 10.29
N VAL A 260 -3.62 -11.13 9.76
CA VAL A 260 -2.82 -11.36 8.54
C VAL A 260 -1.85 -12.53 8.72
N ILE A 261 -1.15 -12.59 9.85
CA ILE A 261 -0.20 -13.67 10.16
C ILE A 261 -0.93 -15.03 10.29
N VAL A 262 -2.08 -15.05 10.98
CA VAL A 262 -2.89 -16.27 11.11
C VAL A 262 -3.36 -16.77 9.74
N MET A 263 -3.83 -15.87 8.85
CA MET A 263 -4.24 -16.26 7.50
C MET A 263 -3.05 -16.80 6.69
N ALA A 264 -1.86 -16.24 6.86
CA ALA A 264 -0.66 -16.75 6.22
C ALA A 264 -0.30 -18.18 6.72
N ILE A 265 -0.29 -18.38 8.03
CA ILE A 265 0.00 -19.70 8.63
C ILE A 265 -1.04 -20.74 8.17
N LEU A 266 -2.32 -20.41 8.27
CA LEU A 266 -3.39 -21.31 7.81
C LEU A 266 -3.34 -21.59 6.32
N GLY A 267 -2.94 -20.61 5.50
CA GLY A 267 -2.72 -20.80 4.06
C GLY A 267 -1.63 -21.83 3.79
N ILE A 268 -0.50 -21.75 4.49
CA ILE A 268 0.61 -22.72 4.35
C ILE A 268 0.18 -24.12 4.83
N VAL A 269 -0.42 -24.20 6.02
CA VAL A 269 -0.82 -25.48 6.64
C VAL A 269 -1.88 -26.21 5.79
N ASN A 270 -2.78 -25.45 5.15
CA ASN A 270 -3.83 -26.02 4.32
C ASN A 270 -3.38 -26.27 2.86
N GLY A 271 -2.08 -26.19 2.56
CA GLY A 271 -1.54 -26.52 1.25
C GLY A 271 -1.95 -25.51 0.16
N ALA A 272 -1.63 -24.24 0.38
CA ALA A 272 -1.87 -23.20 -0.63
C ALA A 272 -1.13 -23.52 -1.94
N GLU A 273 -1.83 -23.41 -3.07
CA GLU A 273 -1.28 -23.61 -4.41
C GLU A 273 -0.79 -22.27 -4.96
N GLY A 274 0.52 -22.05 -4.86
CA GLY A 274 1.18 -20.85 -5.35
C GLY A 274 1.85 -21.01 -6.72
N LEU A 275 2.45 -19.92 -7.20
CA LEU A 275 3.35 -19.92 -8.35
C LEU A 275 4.67 -20.64 -8.01
N ILE A 276 5.06 -20.59 -6.74
CA ILE A 276 6.22 -21.28 -6.18
C ILE A 276 5.69 -22.29 -5.14
N ASN A 277 6.06 -23.53 -5.32
CA ASN A 277 5.76 -24.62 -4.37
C ASN A 277 7.06 -24.99 -3.62
N PHE A 278 6.92 -25.31 -2.33
CA PHE A 278 7.98 -25.88 -1.52
C PHE A 278 8.07 -27.40 -1.72
#